data_6725f38ae8aa8538d14d8c4840dd9b1e
#
_entry.id   6725f38ae8aa8538d14d8c4840dd9b1e
#
_cell.length_a   1.000
_cell.length_b   1.000
_cell.length_c   1.000
_cell.angle_alpha   90.00
_cell.angle_beta   90.00
_cell.angle_gamma   90.00
#
_symmetry.space_group_name_H-M   'P 1'
#
loop_
_entity.id
_entity.type
_entity.pdbx_description
1 polymer ?
#
loop_
_entity_poly.entity_id
_entity_poly.type
_entity_poly.pdbx_seq_one_letter_code
_entity_poly.pdbx_strand_id
1 'polypeptide(L)'
;MKSLLPLILMSVAMLGGCVTASVDEMTFDTATAGMTDGSLVILGRRHAPDYDTEPDFIDCIGGHISRGSESISVIPERQFVDSLYPWFEPRTAPLSIESVGRLMVLPTVASRLQKLNVSYMVWIDGRTQQTNSSGSMTCGVGPTGAGCFGFGTWGTESEYEATIWDFDDRAEVGKMSALTSGQSYMPAVVVPIPIIAPVQDTACESLGTQLLQYFSAGS
;
A
#
# COMPACT_ATOMS: atom_id res chain seq x y z
N MET A 1 -4.61 8.79 -48.14
CA MET A 1 -4.39 9.33 -46.76
C MET A 1 -5.41 8.86 -45.71
N LYS A 2 -6.48 8.11 -46.04
CA LYS A 2 -7.50 7.63 -45.08
C LYS A 2 -7.16 6.29 -44.38
N SER A 3 -6.14 5.57 -44.81
CA SER A 3 -5.83 4.20 -44.31
C SER A 3 -4.69 4.13 -43.29
N LEU A 4 -3.97 5.23 -43.02
CA LEU A 4 -2.86 5.28 -42.06
C LEU A 4 -3.31 5.61 -40.62
N LEU A 5 -4.46 6.24 -40.46
CA LEU A 5 -4.99 6.65 -39.17
C LEU A 5 -5.31 5.47 -38.21
N PRO A 6 -5.95 4.35 -38.68
CA PRO A 6 -6.21 3.22 -37.81
C PRO A 6 -4.94 2.45 -37.41
N LEU A 7 -3.89 2.47 -38.24
CA LEU A 7 -2.62 1.82 -37.92
C LEU A 7 -1.86 2.57 -36.80
N ILE A 8 -1.93 3.90 -36.81
CA ILE A 8 -1.32 4.75 -35.76
C ILE A 8 -2.10 4.60 -34.44
N LEU A 9 -3.44 4.53 -34.48
CA LEU A 9 -4.23 4.31 -33.27
C LEU A 9 -3.98 2.93 -32.63
N MET A 10 -3.76 1.89 -33.43
CA MET A 10 -3.49 0.55 -32.95
C MET A 10 -2.07 0.39 -32.35
N SER A 11 -1.12 1.22 -32.81
CA SER A 11 0.26 1.22 -32.30
C SER A 11 0.38 1.89 -30.91
N VAL A 12 -0.50 2.83 -30.57
CA VAL A 12 -0.51 3.53 -29.26
C VAL A 12 -1.10 2.68 -28.14
N ALA A 13 -1.94 1.71 -28.47
CA ALA A 13 -2.58 0.84 -27.46
C ALA A 13 -1.65 -0.23 -26.85
N MET A 14 -0.43 -0.41 -27.37
CA MET A 14 0.53 -1.43 -26.90
C MET A 14 1.58 -0.89 -25.90
N LEU A 15 1.51 0.36 -25.51
CA LEU A 15 2.46 1.01 -24.57
C LEU A 15 1.98 0.98 -23.12
N GLY A 16 1.22 -0.03 -22.72
CA GLY A 16 0.94 -0.30 -21.32
C GLY A 16 2.23 -0.71 -20.60
N GLY A 17 2.63 0.04 -19.57
CA GLY A 17 3.75 -0.36 -18.72
C GLY A 17 3.46 -1.75 -18.12
N CYS A 18 4.41 -2.69 -18.26
CA CYS A 18 4.28 -4.00 -17.63
C CYS A 18 4.56 -3.84 -16.13
N VAL A 19 3.60 -4.25 -15.30
CA VAL A 19 3.77 -4.39 -13.85
C VAL A 19 3.76 -5.88 -13.55
N THR A 20 4.72 -6.33 -12.75
CA THR A 20 4.79 -7.71 -12.26
C THR A 20 4.51 -7.66 -10.76
N ALA A 21 3.60 -8.50 -10.28
CA ALA A 21 3.29 -8.66 -8.87
C ALA A 21 3.57 -10.09 -8.43
N SER A 22 4.22 -10.24 -7.28
CA SER A 22 4.34 -11.50 -6.56
C SER A 22 3.80 -11.30 -5.15
N VAL A 23 3.20 -12.35 -4.62
CA VAL A 23 2.51 -12.28 -3.33
C VAL A 23 2.80 -13.55 -2.56
N ASP A 24 3.24 -13.40 -1.31
CA ASP A 24 3.50 -14.50 -0.38
C ASP A 24 2.58 -14.37 0.84
N GLU A 25 2.01 -15.48 1.28
CA GLU A 25 1.16 -15.57 2.47
C GLU A 25 1.73 -16.60 3.43
N MET A 26 1.83 -16.24 4.71
CA MET A 26 2.19 -17.14 5.79
C MET A 26 1.20 -16.97 6.94
N THR A 27 0.40 -17.99 7.20
CA THR A 27 -0.55 -18.03 8.31
C THR A 27 0.01 -18.92 9.41
N PHE A 28 0.10 -18.41 10.65
CA PHE A 28 0.69 -19.12 11.79
C PHE A 28 -0.32 -19.96 12.56
N ASP A 29 -1.61 -19.62 12.47
CA ASP A 29 -2.68 -20.39 13.10
C ASP A 29 -3.75 -20.74 12.05
N THR A 30 -4.23 -22.00 12.11
CA THR A 30 -5.33 -22.51 11.30
C THR A 30 -6.69 -22.07 11.84
N ALA A 31 -6.74 -21.38 12.95
CA ALA A 31 -7.95 -20.73 13.43
C ALA A 31 -8.29 -19.61 12.45
N THR A 32 -9.11 -19.92 11.51
CA THR A 32 -9.74 -19.01 10.56
C THR A 32 -10.17 -17.74 11.28
N ALA A 33 -9.48 -16.65 11.02
CA ALA A 33 -9.89 -15.36 11.51
C ALA A 33 -11.11 -14.86 10.71
N GLY A 34 -12.20 -15.60 10.76
CA GLY A 34 -13.47 -15.09 10.35
C GLY A 34 -13.87 -13.99 11.32
N MET A 35 -13.85 -12.77 10.88
CA MET A 35 -14.34 -11.65 11.69
C MET A 35 -15.86 -11.77 11.81
N THR A 36 -16.33 -12.31 12.95
CA THR A 36 -17.76 -12.40 13.26
C THR A 36 -18.28 -11.13 13.93
N ASP A 37 -17.42 -10.47 14.74
CA ASP A 37 -17.73 -9.23 15.46
C ASP A 37 -16.44 -8.45 15.68
N GLY A 38 -16.53 -7.09 15.72
CA GLY A 38 -15.40 -6.22 16.00
C GLY A 38 -14.96 -5.37 14.83
N SER A 39 -13.85 -4.70 15.01
CA SER A 39 -13.29 -3.79 14.00
C SER A 39 -11.82 -4.13 13.72
N LEU A 40 -11.41 -3.83 12.50
CA LEU A 40 -10.04 -3.92 12.02
C LEU A 40 -9.42 -2.53 12.01
N VAL A 41 -8.20 -2.40 12.50
CA VAL A 41 -7.38 -1.20 12.28
C VAL A 41 -6.19 -1.54 11.41
N ILE A 42 -5.87 -0.65 10.47
CA ILE A 42 -4.69 -0.76 9.61
C ILE A 42 -3.76 0.38 9.96
N LEU A 43 -2.53 0.05 10.30
CA LEU A 43 -1.52 1.01 10.72
C LEU A 43 -0.27 0.88 9.85
N GLY A 44 0.24 2.02 9.40
CA GLY A 44 1.57 2.10 8.79
C GLY A 44 2.66 2.09 9.86
N ARG A 45 3.72 1.32 9.62
CA ARG A 45 4.89 1.34 10.49
C ARG A 45 5.70 2.61 10.29
N ARG A 46 6.05 3.26 11.39
CA ARG A 46 6.87 4.47 11.41
C ARG A 46 8.22 4.15 12.03
N HIS A 47 9.27 4.21 11.24
CA HIS A 47 10.62 3.83 11.71
C HIS A 47 11.47 4.99 12.17
N ALA A 48 11.44 6.07 11.42
CA ALA A 48 12.25 7.27 11.63
C ALA A 48 11.66 8.41 10.80
N PRO A 49 12.12 9.65 10.98
CA PRO A 49 11.64 10.79 10.18
C PRO A 49 11.72 10.59 8.66
N ASP A 50 12.59 9.67 8.20
CA ASP A 50 12.89 9.44 6.79
C ASP A 50 12.35 8.10 6.24
N TYR A 51 11.62 7.34 7.05
CA TYR A 51 11.07 6.04 6.67
C TYR A 51 9.72 5.80 7.33
N ASP A 52 8.70 6.29 6.69
CA ASP A 52 7.30 5.99 7.03
C ASP A 52 6.66 5.21 5.88
N THR A 53 5.86 4.20 6.20
CA THR A 53 4.95 3.61 5.21
C THR A 53 4.00 4.69 4.71
N GLU A 54 3.82 4.78 3.41
CA GLU A 54 3.07 5.86 2.78
C GLU A 54 1.60 5.85 3.27
N PRO A 55 1.09 6.98 3.79
CA PRO A 55 -0.29 7.06 4.27
C PRO A 55 -1.34 6.72 3.19
N ASP A 56 -1.07 7.10 1.94
CA ASP A 56 -1.96 6.81 0.81
C ASP A 56 -2.09 5.30 0.55
N PHE A 57 -1.02 4.53 0.84
CA PHE A 57 -1.07 3.07 0.76
C PHE A 57 -1.96 2.46 1.85
N ILE A 58 -1.85 2.97 3.08
CA ILE A 58 -2.70 2.55 4.21
C ILE A 58 -4.17 2.83 3.93
N ASP A 59 -4.47 4.04 3.43
CA ASP A 59 -5.83 4.44 3.06
C ASP A 59 -6.36 3.58 1.89
N CYS A 60 -5.50 3.22 0.94
CA CYS A 60 -5.85 2.33 -0.17
C CYS A 60 -6.27 0.95 0.34
N ILE A 61 -5.47 0.32 1.20
CA ILE A 61 -5.78 -0.99 1.80
C ILE A 61 -7.09 -0.94 2.58
N GLY A 62 -7.26 0.06 3.46
CA GLY A 62 -8.49 0.26 4.23
C GLY A 62 -9.72 0.42 3.33
N GLY A 63 -9.59 1.20 2.27
CA GLY A 63 -10.63 1.39 1.26
C GLY A 63 -10.94 0.12 0.46
N HIS A 64 -9.92 -0.71 0.16
CA HIS A 64 -10.10 -1.98 -0.55
C HIS A 64 -10.90 -2.96 0.30
N ILE A 65 -10.54 -3.15 1.56
CA ILE A 65 -11.23 -4.05 2.49
C ILE A 65 -12.68 -3.58 2.73
N SER A 66 -12.89 -2.29 3.01
CA SER A 66 -14.23 -1.74 3.26
C SER A 66 -15.18 -1.86 2.07
N ARG A 67 -14.67 -1.81 0.84
CA ARG A 67 -15.48 -2.02 -0.37
C ARG A 67 -15.72 -3.50 -0.66
N GLY A 68 -14.80 -4.36 -0.26
CA GLY A 68 -14.87 -5.80 -0.54
C GLY A 68 -15.79 -6.56 0.40
N SER A 69 -16.07 -6.03 1.60
CA SER A 69 -16.98 -6.66 2.58
C SER A 69 -17.68 -5.62 3.45
N GLU A 70 -18.99 -5.69 3.52
CA GLU A 70 -19.81 -4.86 4.43
C GLU A 70 -19.73 -5.36 5.89
N SER A 71 -19.32 -6.60 6.11
CA SER A 71 -19.21 -7.19 7.44
C SER A 71 -17.94 -6.76 8.19
N ILE A 72 -16.92 -6.27 7.47
CA ILE A 72 -15.64 -5.85 8.07
C ILE A 72 -15.66 -4.34 8.32
N SER A 73 -15.69 -3.94 9.58
CA SER A 73 -15.59 -2.55 9.99
C SER A 73 -14.11 -2.15 10.08
N VAL A 74 -13.66 -1.21 9.24
CA VAL A 74 -12.29 -0.70 9.26
C VAL A 74 -12.26 0.65 9.98
N ILE A 75 -11.46 0.74 11.05
CA ILE A 75 -11.20 1.98 11.77
C ILE A 75 -10.07 2.72 11.04
N PRO A 76 -10.26 3.99 10.62
CA PRO A 76 -9.20 4.79 10.03
C PRO A 76 -8.01 4.94 10.98
N GLU A 77 -6.77 4.87 10.46
CA GLU A 77 -5.53 5.01 11.25
C GLU A 77 -5.56 6.23 12.17
N ARG A 78 -5.93 7.39 11.63
CA ARG A 78 -6.00 8.64 12.39
C ARG A 78 -6.94 8.55 13.58
N GLN A 79 -8.13 7.97 13.40
CA GLN A 79 -9.09 7.82 14.49
C GLN A 79 -8.54 6.91 15.60
N PHE A 80 -7.84 5.85 15.23
CA PHE A 80 -7.21 4.93 16.18
C PHE A 80 -6.09 5.63 16.96
N VAL A 81 -5.18 6.30 16.27
CA VAL A 81 -4.06 7.04 16.87
C VAL A 81 -4.56 8.11 17.85
N ASP A 82 -5.54 8.93 17.45
CA ASP A 82 -6.14 9.95 18.30
C ASP A 82 -6.79 9.35 19.57
N SER A 83 -7.48 8.22 19.40
CA SER A 83 -8.14 7.53 20.51
C SER A 83 -7.16 6.92 21.52
N LEU A 84 -5.97 6.57 21.07
CA LEU A 84 -4.91 5.98 21.88
C LEU A 84 -3.78 6.97 22.22
N TYR A 85 -4.03 8.26 22.10
CA TYR A 85 -3.04 9.26 22.52
C TYR A 85 -2.61 9.05 23.98
N PRO A 86 -1.28 9.11 24.34
CA PRO A 86 -0.14 9.45 23.47
C PRO A 86 0.66 8.24 22.93
N TRP A 87 0.15 7.01 23.00
CA TRP A 87 0.95 5.79 22.76
C TRP A 87 1.28 5.50 21.29
N PHE A 88 0.49 6.03 20.35
CA PHE A 88 0.68 5.82 18.91
C PHE A 88 1.08 7.10 18.16
N GLU A 89 1.49 8.13 18.87
CA GLU A 89 2.06 9.33 18.25
C GLU A 89 3.41 9.01 17.58
N PRO A 90 3.86 9.76 16.57
CA PRO A 90 5.08 9.49 15.82
C PRO A 90 6.35 9.26 16.66
N ARG A 91 6.40 9.85 17.87
CA ARG A 91 7.54 9.70 18.80
C ARG A 91 7.38 8.56 19.80
N THR A 92 6.20 8.07 20.00
CA THR A 92 5.85 7.08 21.02
C THR A 92 5.27 5.82 20.46
N ALA A 93 4.94 5.82 19.16
CA ALA A 93 4.44 4.63 18.47
C ALA A 93 5.40 3.46 18.64
N PRO A 94 4.88 2.26 18.90
CA PRO A 94 5.71 1.07 18.98
C PRO A 94 6.41 0.81 17.63
N LEU A 95 7.67 0.38 17.70
CA LEU A 95 8.49 0.09 16.53
C LEU A 95 8.54 -1.40 16.19
N SER A 96 7.89 -2.23 16.99
CA SER A 96 7.82 -3.67 16.78
C SER A 96 6.55 -4.26 17.38
N ILE A 97 6.16 -5.42 16.87
CA ILE A 97 4.96 -6.11 17.33
C ILE A 97 5.03 -6.50 18.80
N GLU A 98 6.21 -6.84 19.32
CA GLU A 98 6.42 -7.13 20.75
C GLU A 98 6.19 -5.86 21.59
N SER A 99 6.50 -4.70 21.06
CA SER A 99 6.25 -3.41 21.73
C SER A 99 4.75 -3.10 21.75
N VAL A 100 4.02 -3.45 20.69
CA VAL A 100 2.55 -3.42 20.68
C VAL A 100 2.00 -4.30 21.80
N GLY A 101 2.41 -5.56 21.88
CA GLY A 101 1.98 -6.49 22.93
C GLY A 101 2.18 -5.95 24.35
N ARG A 102 3.31 -5.26 24.60
CA ARG A 102 3.56 -4.60 25.89
C ARG A 102 2.62 -3.44 26.19
N LEU A 103 2.21 -2.68 25.17
CA LEU A 103 1.23 -1.61 25.36
C LEU A 103 -0.17 -2.15 25.66
N MET A 104 -0.57 -3.24 25.03
CA MET A 104 -1.91 -3.81 25.14
C MET A 104 -2.24 -4.31 26.55
N VAL A 105 -1.23 -4.66 27.38
CA VAL A 105 -1.45 -5.05 28.77
C VAL A 105 -1.65 -3.86 29.73
N LEU A 106 -1.44 -2.63 29.28
CA LEU A 106 -1.71 -1.44 30.09
C LEU A 106 -3.23 -1.25 30.26
N PRO A 107 -3.77 -1.15 31.50
CA PRO A 107 -5.20 -1.07 31.72
C PRO A 107 -5.89 0.09 30.99
N THR A 108 -5.19 1.22 30.87
CA THR A 108 -5.68 2.40 30.16
C THR A 108 -5.77 2.19 28.65
N VAL A 109 -4.82 1.49 28.04
CA VAL A 109 -4.83 1.13 26.63
C VAL A 109 -5.92 0.10 26.37
N ALA A 110 -5.94 -1.00 27.15
CA ALA A 110 -6.95 -2.05 27.04
C ALA A 110 -8.37 -1.50 27.13
N SER A 111 -8.66 -0.61 28.07
CA SER A 111 -9.99 0.00 28.22
C SER A 111 -10.41 0.87 27.03
N ARG A 112 -9.45 1.51 26.35
CA ARG A 112 -9.72 2.31 25.13
C ARG A 112 -9.95 1.42 23.92
N LEU A 113 -9.16 0.33 23.78
CA LEU A 113 -9.36 -0.67 22.72
C LEU A 113 -10.74 -1.32 22.80
N GLN A 114 -11.16 -1.69 24.02
CA GLN A 114 -12.53 -2.22 24.23
C GLN A 114 -13.62 -1.24 23.81
N LYS A 115 -13.43 0.07 24.04
CA LYS A 115 -14.40 1.09 23.59
C LYS A 115 -14.44 1.24 22.07
N LEU A 116 -13.33 0.99 21.39
CA LEU A 116 -13.22 1.02 19.94
C LEU A 116 -13.75 -0.29 19.30
N ASN A 117 -13.95 -1.34 20.11
CA ASN A 117 -14.30 -2.68 19.66
C ASN A 117 -13.34 -3.21 18.59
N VAL A 118 -12.03 -3.04 18.81
CA VAL A 118 -10.98 -3.50 17.88
C VAL A 118 -10.64 -4.94 18.20
N SER A 119 -10.80 -5.83 17.22
CA SER A 119 -10.40 -7.24 17.32
C SER A 119 -9.06 -7.51 16.66
N TYR A 120 -8.78 -6.86 15.53
CA TYR A 120 -7.54 -7.09 14.79
C TYR A 120 -6.81 -5.79 14.46
N MET A 121 -5.48 -5.89 14.40
CA MET A 121 -4.62 -4.86 13.86
C MET A 121 -3.79 -5.44 12.71
N VAL A 122 -3.80 -4.79 11.58
CA VAL A 122 -2.87 -5.04 10.48
C VAL A 122 -1.79 -3.98 10.53
N TRP A 123 -0.58 -4.41 10.79
CA TRP A 123 0.60 -3.56 10.81
C TRP A 123 1.33 -3.70 9.48
N ILE A 124 1.39 -2.60 8.72
CA ILE A 124 2.01 -2.58 7.40
C ILE A 124 3.37 -1.89 7.48
N ASP A 125 4.37 -2.59 6.99
CA ASP A 125 5.74 -2.11 6.84
C ASP A 125 6.13 -2.19 5.37
N GLY A 126 6.76 -1.16 4.85
CA GLY A 126 7.19 -1.15 3.46
C GLY A 126 7.16 0.23 2.83
N ARG A 127 7.57 0.29 1.60
CA ARG A 127 7.60 1.53 0.81
C ARG A 127 7.68 1.27 -0.68
N THR A 128 7.34 2.29 -1.44
CA THR A 128 7.60 2.37 -2.87
C THR A 128 8.88 3.17 -3.14
N GLN A 129 9.78 2.64 -3.96
CA GLN A 129 11.04 3.30 -4.29
C GLN A 129 11.36 3.21 -5.77
N GLN A 130 12.05 4.23 -6.25
CA GLN A 130 12.64 4.21 -7.58
C GLN A 130 13.95 3.43 -7.56
N THR A 131 14.10 2.46 -8.47
CA THR A 131 15.27 1.57 -8.48
C THR A 131 16.37 2.04 -9.42
N ASN A 132 16.02 2.32 -10.66
CA ASN A 132 17.00 2.75 -11.67
C ASN A 132 16.37 3.82 -12.57
N SER A 133 17.22 4.62 -13.19
CA SER A 133 16.79 5.57 -14.21
C SER A 133 17.82 5.61 -15.34
N SER A 134 17.32 5.76 -16.56
CA SER A 134 18.15 5.85 -17.76
C SER A 134 17.48 6.74 -18.80
N GLY A 135 18.27 7.24 -19.71
CA GLY A 135 17.77 8.05 -20.82
C GLY A 135 18.45 9.41 -20.92
N SER A 136 18.05 10.15 -21.90
CA SER A 136 18.52 11.52 -22.16
C SER A 136 17.40 12.35 -22.75
N MET A 137 17.26 13.56 -22.27
CA MET A 137 16.28 14.52 -22.75
C MET A 137 16.93 15.88 -22.92
N THR A 138 16.72 16.49 -24.08
CA THR A 138 17.21 17.83 -24.37
C THR A 138 16.04 18.74 -24.66
N CYS A 139 15.97 19.86 -23.95
CA CYS A 139 14.94 20.89 -24.17
C CYS A 139 15.61 22.17 -24.67
N GLY A 140 14.95 22.85 -25.62
CA GLY A 140 15.45 24.09 -26.20
C GLY A 140 14.33 25.06 -26.53
N VAL A 141 14.71 26.33 -26.67
CA VAL A 141 13.84 27.43 -27.11
C VAL A 141 14.38 27.97 -28.40
N GLY A 142 13.55 28.05 -29.39
CA GLY A 142 13.88 28.57 -30.74
C GLY A 142 12.88 29.62 -31.22
N PRO A 143 13.11 30.22 -32.40
CA PRO A 143 12.21 31.24 -32.96
C PRO A 143 10.77 30.75 -33.18
N THR A 144 10.56 29.44 -33.29
CA THR A 144 9.27 28.80 -33.56
C THR A 144 8.62 28.24 -32.30
N GLY A 145 9.23 28.38 -31.08
CA GLY A 145 8.69 27.90 -29.83
C GLY A 145 9.72 27.14 -28.98
N ALA A 146 9.28 26.59 -27.85
CA ALA A 146 10.03 25.74 -26.98
C ALA A 146 9.60 24.27 -27.15
N GLY A 147 10.55 23.34 -27.01
CA GLY A 147 10.23 21.92 -27.07
C GLY A 147 11.33 21.04 -26.49
N CYS A 148 10.97 19.83 -26.12
CA CYS A 148 11.88 18.79 -25.64
C CYS A 148 11.90 17.62 -26.63
N PHE A 149 13.06 17.00 -26.76
CA PHE A 149 13.23 15.78 -27.53
C PHE A 149 14.12 14.80 -26.76
N GLY A 150 13.65 13.57 -26.67
CA GLY A 150 14.39 12.54 -25.97
C GLY A 150 13.50 11.44 -25.38
N PHE A 151 14.10 10.63 -24.54
CA PHE A 151 13.44 9.52 -23.90
C PHE A 151 14.04 9.29 -22.50
N GLY A 152 13.19 9.10 -21.51
CA GLY A 152 13.58 8.71 -20.15
C GLY A 152 12.84 7.43 -19.74
N THR A 153 13.48 6.65 -18.90
CA THR A 153 12.87 5.46 -18.30
C THR A 153 13.36 5.32 -16.86
N TRP A 154 12.49 4.82 -15.98
CA TRP A 154 12.85 4.50 -14.61
C TRP A 154 12.05 3.29 -14.11
N GLY A 155 12.72 2.46 -13.31
CA GLY A 155 12.09 1.37 -12.58
C GLY A 155 11.49 1.87 -11.28
N THR A 156 10.40 1.26 -10.87
CA THR A 156 9.78 1.46 -9.55
C THR A 156 9.49 0.10 -8.94
N GLU A 157 9.73 -0.04 -7.66
CA GLU A 157 9.48 -1.25 -6.89
C GLU A 157 8.74 -0.87 -5.61
N SER A 158 7.69 -1.64 -5.27
CA SER A 158 6.94 -1.54 -4.03
C SER A 158 7.06 -2.85 -3.29
N GLU A 159 7.52 -2.79 -2.05
CA GLU A 159 7.63 -3.93 -1.15
C GLU A 159 6.91 -3.59 0.14
N TYR A 160 5.86 -4.36 0.45
CA TYR A 160 5.07 -4.21 1.66
C TYR A 160 4.84 -5.55 2.33
N GLU A 161 5.01 -5.56 3.66
CA GLU A 161 4.67 -6.67 4.54
C GLU A 161 3.55 -6.24 5.48
N ALA A 162 2.51 -7.05 5.60
CA ALA A 162 1.44 -6.89 6.57
C ALA A 162 1.56 -7.97 7.63
N THR A 163 1.64 -7.58 8.90
CA THR A 163 1.57 -8.47 10.06
C THR A 163 0.21 -8.32 10.72
N ILE A 164 -0.50 -9.41 10.91
CA ILE A 164 -1.83 -9.45 11.53
C ILE A 164 -1.68 -9.81 13.00
N TRP A 165 -2.20 -8.95 13.86
CA TRP A 165 -2.23 -9.13 15.30
C TRP A 165 -3.66 -9.28 15.79
N ASP A 166 -3.93 -10.35 16.54
CA ASP A 166 -5.18 -10.57 17.25
C ASP A 166 -5.11 -9.98 18.66
N PHE A 167 -6.07 -9.12 19.02
CA PHE A 167 -6.09 -8.49 20.35
C PHE A 167 -6.65 -9.40 21.45
N ASP A 168 -7.52 -10.35 21.11
CA ASP A 168 -8.09 -11.29 22.07
C ASP A 168 -7.06 -12.35 22.45
N ASP A 169 -6.39 -12.94 21.47
CA ASP A 169 -5.33 -13.93 21.67
C ASP A 169 -3.99 -13.29 22.03
N ARG A 170 -3.83 -12.00 21.78
CA ARG A 170 -2.60 -11.23 22.01
C ARG A 170 -1.40 -11.83 21.28
N ALA A 171 -1.62 -12.26 20.08
CA ALA A 171 -0.66 -12.98 19.25
C ALA A 171 -0.64 -12.46 17.82
N GLU A 172 0.50 -12.67 17.18
CA GLU A 172 0.61 -12.57 15.73
C GLU A 172 -0.02 -13.82 15.10
N VAL A 173 -1.01 -13.62 14.23
CA VAL A 173 -1.79 -14.71 13.65
C VAL A 173 -1.59 -14.89 12.16
N GLY A 174 -0.90 -13.95 11.50
CA GLY A 174 -0.57 -14.07 10.09
C GLY A 174 0.39 -13.01 9.59
N LYS A 175 1.05 -13.34 8.49
CA LYS A 175 1.88 -12.43 7.69
C LYS A 175 1.55 -12.56 6.23
N MET A 176 1.58 -11.45 5.53
CA MET A 176 1.40 -11.38 4.08
C MET A 176 2.38 -10.37 3.51
N SER A 177 2.89 -10.64 2.32
CA SER A 177 3.74 -9.69 1.62
C SER A 177 3.30 -9.51 0.18
N ALA A 178 3.52 -8.32 -0.34
CA ALA A 178 3.31 -7.98 -1.73
C ALA A 178 4.56 -7.29 -2.28
N LEU A 179 5.16 -7.89 -3.29
CA LEU A 179 6.27 -7.32 -4.03
C LEU A 179 5.79 -7.01 -5.44
N THR A 180 5.88 -5.76 -5.85
CA THR A 180 5.51 -5.34 -7.20
C THR A 180 6.62 -4.53 -7.82
N SER A 181 6.84 -4.70 -9.11
CA SER A 181 7.82 -3.94 -9.87
C SER A 181 7.26 -3.52 -11.21
N GLY A 182 7.67 -2.35 -11.68
CA GLY A 182 7.21 -1.83 -12.95
C GLY A 182 8.19 -0.84 -13.57
N GLN A 183 8.06 -0.68 -14.88
CA GLN A 183 8.88 0.22 -15.66
C GLN A 183 8.04 1.38 -16.16
N SER A 184 8.47 2.59 -15.85
CA SER A 184 7.87 3.84 -16.30
C SER A 184 8.69 4.47 -17.41
N TYR A 185 8.04 5.24 -18.27
CA TYR A 185 8.62 5.83 -19.46
C TYR A 185 8.23 7.30 -19.60
N MET A 186 9.11 8.09 -20.17
CA MET A 186 8.87 9.50 -20.47
C MET A 186 9.39 9.83 -21.88
N PRO A 187 8.64 9.53 -22.94
CA PRO A 187 8.96 10.01 -24.27
C PRO A 187 8.72 11.52 -24.37
N ALA A 188 9.59 12.21 -25.10
CA ALA A 188 9.46 13.62 -25.39
C ALA A 188 9.63 13.87 -26.90
N VAL A 189 8.57 14.35 -27.52
CA VAL A 189 8.54 14.83 -28.90
C VAL A 189 7.79 16.16 -28.88
N VAL A 190 8.45 17.24 -28.51
CA VAL A 190 7.93 18.58 -28.20
C VAL A 190 7.56 18.71 -26.73
N VAL A 191 6.71 17.84 -26.16
CA VAL A 191 6.33 17.84 -24.75
C VAL A 191 6.64 16.47 -24.15
N PRO A 192 7.31 16.39 -22.98
CA PRO A 192 7.47 15.13 -22.27
C PRO A 192 6.13 14.64 -21.72
N ILE A 193 5.82 13.36 -21.97
CA ILE A 193 4.59 12.72 -21.52
C ILE A 193 4.98 11.52 -20.64
N PRO A 194 4.80 11.61 -19.31
CA PRO A 194 5.11 10.48 -18.42
C PRO A 194 4.06 9.37 -18.56
N ILE A 195 4.52 8.15 -18.76
CA ILE A 195 3.73 6.91 -18.69
C ILE A 195 4.21 6.18 -17.44
N ILE A 196 3.44 6.26 -16.37
CA ILE A 196 3.82 5.77 -15.03
C ILE A 196 3.22 4.39 -14.83
N ALA A 197 4.05 3.44 -14.41
CA ALA A 197 3.59 2.12 -13.99
C ALA A 197 2.91 2.23 -12.61
N PRO A 198 1.66 1.75 -12.44
CA PRO A 198 0.90 1.86 -11.19
C PRO A 198 1.34 0.80 -10.16
N VAL A 199 2.62 0.80 -9.78
CA VAL A 199 3.25 -0.25 -8.97
C VAL A 199 2.67 -0.28 -7.56
N GLN A 200 2.50 0.88 -6.92
CA GLN A 200 1.92 0.99 -5.59
C GLN A 200 0.44 0.58 -5.55
N ASP A 201 -0.34 0.99 -6.57
CA ASP A 201 -1.75 0.61 -6.67
C ASP A 201 -1.90 -0.91 -6.84
N THR A 202 -1.01 -1.52 -7.65
CA THR A 202 -1.00 -2.98 -7.83
C THR A 202 -0.62 -3.72 -6.54
N ALA A 203 0.35 -3.19 -5.76
CA ALA A 203 0.70 -3.73 -4.46
C ALA A 203 -0.48 -3.65 -3.47
N CYS A 204 -1.17 -2.49 -3.46
CA CYS A 204 -2.36 -2.30 -2.64
C CYS A 204 -3.48 -3.28 -3.00
N GLU A 205 -3.79 -3.45 -4.29
CA GLU A 205 -4.83 -4.38 -4.75
C GLU A 205 -4.48 -5.82 -4.38
N SER A 206 -3.24 -6.21 -4.57
CA SER A 206 -2.75 -7.56 -4.25
C SER A 206 -2.82 -7.85 -2.75
N LEU A 207 -2.23 -6.99 -1.91
CA LEU A 207 -2.22 -7.16 -0.46
C LEU A 207 -3.62 -7.01 0.15
N GLY A 208 -4.41 -6.04 -0.34
CA GLY A 208 -5.79 -5.81 0.09
C GLY A 208 -6.70 -6.99 -0.21
N THR A 209 -6.53 -7.65 -1.36
CA THR A 209 -7.29 -8.84 -1.73
C THR A 209 -6.98 -10.01 -0.80
N GLN A 210 -5.72 -10.23 -0.44
CA GLN A 210 -5.34 -11.28 0.50
C GLN A 210 -5.90 -11.03 1.90
N LEU A 211 -5.73 -9.82 2.42
CA LEU A 211 -6.29 -9.45 3.71
C LEU A 211 -7.81 -9.63 3.74
N LEU A 212 -8.49 -9.24 2.65
CA LEU A 212 -9.92 -9.44 2.52
C LEU A 212 -10.30 -10.94 2.54
N GLN A 213 -9.56 -11.78 1.82
CA GLN A 213 -9.77 -13.23 1.81
C GLN A 213 -9.52 -13.84 3.19
N TYR A 214 -8.46 -13.44 3.87
CA TYR A 214 -8.11 -13.90 5.20
C TYR A 214 -9.23 -13.61 6.22
N PHE A 215 -9.74 -12.38 6.25
CA PHE A 215 -10.81 -11.99 7.17
C PHE A 215 -12.21 -12.47 6.75
N SER A 216 -12.41 -12.87 5.50
CA SER A 216 -13.68 -13.38 4.98
C SER A 216 -13.79 -14.91 5.05
N ALA A 217 -12.71 -15.64 5.24
CA ALA A 217 -12.67 -17.10 5.17
C ALA A 217 -13.44 -17.80 6.31
N GLY A 218 -13.90 -17.09 7.34
CA GLY A 218 -14.64 -17.59 8.47
C GLY A 218 -16.14 -17.20 8.51
N SER A 219 -16.67 -16.61 7.43
CA SER A 219 -18.06 -16.14 7.36
C SER A 219 -18.99 -17.21 6.80
#